data_2a1a88bfcaeb8fece11462cac9cdbdfa
#
_entry.id   2a1a88bfcaeb8fece11462cac9cdbdfa
#
_cell.length_a   1.000
_cell.length_b   1.000
_cell.length_c   1.000
_cell.angle_alpha   90.00
_cell.angle_beta   90.00
_cell.angle_gamma   90.00
#
_symmetry.space_group_name_H-M   'P 1'
#
loop_
_entity.id
_entity.type
_entity.pdbx_description
1 polymer ?
#
loop_
_entity_poly.entity_id
_entity_poly.type
_entity_poly.pdbx_seq_one_letter_code
_entity_poly.pdbx_strand_id
1 'polypeptide(L)'
;ENDYLWFLHIDSKIDKIEKNDLDRLQKKQLGYFKLAFDNTKNSINARGANFRAKNFNLPFGDQSFLIHRNLFNLIGRFDESLHEGEDHKFIWNAKSLGVEIKEITREIVTSSRKYEENSSWQTLKTLFKTLTQARKFKKERIKNIYCFFMKDPNSKESKSRLRNQLNDNNLVDEFNLHCLKIVKSNIEFLDNKENKIVIVNNSPMDDYLHSLGLSKFSILNINKDSVGKSMQEAYDICAPFCDNIILSGSDIPELTANQLKDSLKYLSSSDSYIIGTDDGGFCCFVTKLKNLENVFSRVDYSTNHVLEDFIRYQYNTKKSDFKLVDVDTLDDLQSMYENLKDKPTLTQQQRDLIQFIDKRKYA
;
A
#
# COMPACT_ATOMS: atom_id res chain seq x y z
N GLU A 1 -8.79 -12.84 16.26
CA GLU A 1 -7.53 -12.77 15.48
C GLU A 1 -6.72 -11.57 15.95
N ASN A 2 -5.41 -11.77 16.13
CA ASN A 2 -4.53 -10.74 16.65
C ASN A 2 -4.18 -9.74 15.53
N ASP A 3 -4.81 -8.56 15.56
CA ASP A 3 -4.55 -7.48 14.60
C ASP A 3 -3.19 -6.78 14.83
N TYR A 4 -2.56 -7.02 15.99
CA TYR A 4 -1.28 -6.44 16.34
C TYR A 4 -0.14 -7.45 16.21
N LEU A 5 1.00 -6.98 15.69
CA LEU A 5 2.26 -7.68 15.62
C LEU A 5 3.21 -7.12 16.68
N TRP A 6 3.86 -8.00 17.38
CA TRP A 6 4.88 -7.65 18.36
C TRP A 6 6.21 -8.27 17.98
N PHE A 7 7.18 -7.43 17.67
CA PHE A 7 8.55 -7.82 17.30
C PHE A 7 9.44 -7.71 18.52
N LEU A 8 9.85 -8.84 19.06
CA LEU A 8 10.70 -8.98 20.24
C LEU A 8 12.04 -9.58 19.83
N HIS A 9 13.15 -8.95 20.25
CA HIS A 9 14.47 -9.51 20.03
C HIS A 9 14.65 -10.79 20.88
N ILE A 10 15.33 -11.81 20.33
CA ILE A 10 15.41 -13.15 20.93
C ILE A 10 16.07 -13.19 22.32
N ASP A 11 16.96 -12.22 22.61
CA ASP A 11 17.67 -12.09 23.90
C ASP A 11 17.03 -11.05 24.83
N SER A 12 15.84 -10.59 24.50
CA SER A 12 15.10 -9.62 25.29
C SER A 12 14.06 -10.30 26.18
N LYS A 13 13.86 -9.72 27.35
CA LYS A 13 12.82 -10.12 28.32
C LYS A 13 11.93 -8.93 28.60
N ILE A 14 10.66 -9.18 28.67
CA ILE A 14 9.67 -8.18 29.07
C ILE A 14 8.75 -8.80 30.13
N ASP A 15 8.42 -8.00 31.10
CA ASP A 15 7.32 -8.35 31.98
C ASP A 15 6.01 -8.33 31.18
N LYS A 16 4.99 -9.02 31.72
CA LYS A 16 3.71 -9.25 31.06
C LYS A 16 3.15 -7.95 30.42
N ILE A 17 2.85 -8.01 29.12
CA ILE A 17 2.05 -6.98 28.45
C ILE A 17 0.60 -7.17 28.88
N GLU A 18 -0.05 -6.10 29.30
CA GLU A 18 -1.45 -6.10 29.64
C GLU A 18 -2.30 -5.54 28.47
N LYS A 19 -3.57 -5.92 28.44
CA LYS A 19 -4.52 -5.43 27.43
C LYS A 19 -4.56 -3.90 27.39
N ASN A 20 -4.43 -3.24 28.53
CA ASN A 20 -4.39 -1.77 28.64
C ASN A 20 -3.20 -1.13 27.89
N ASP A 21 -2.09 -1.84 27.70
CA ASP A 21 -0.95 -1.33 26.94
C ASP A 21 -1.26 -1.32 25.44
N LEU A 22 -2.02 -2.32 24.97
CA LEU A 22 -2.53 -2.39 23.59
C LEU A 22 -3.63 -1.36 23.32
N ASP A 23 -4.56 -1.19 24.26
CA ASP A 23 -5.70 -0.27 24.12
C ASP A 23 -5.26 1.20 24.03
N ARG A 24 -4.07 1.52 24.55
CA ARG A 24 -3.46 2.87 24.44
C ARG A 24 -2.78 3.14 23.11
N LEU A 25 -2.52 2.11 22.30
CA LEU A 25 -1.89 2.23 20.99
C LEU A 25 -2.97 2.25 19.92
N GLN A 26 -3.08 3.35 19.19
CA GLN A 26 -3.99 3.45 18.07
C GLN A 26 -3.47 2.65 16.86
N LYS A 27 -4.37 2.14 16.01
CA LYS A 27 -4.04 1.38 14.80
C LYS A 27 -3.08 2.10 13.84
N LYS A 28 -3.02 3.43 13.91
CA LYS A 28 -2.14 4.30 13.11
C LYS A 28 -0.81 4.67 13.77
N GLN A 29 -0.49 4.08 14.92
CA GLN A 29 0.72 4.36 15.69
C GLN A 29 1.66 3.15 15.69
N LEU A 30 2.97 3.42 15.73
CA LEU A 30 4.02 2.46 16.00
C LEU A 30 4.48 2.60 17.45
N GLY A 31 4.26 1.57 18.25
CA GLY A 31 4.70 1.50 19.63
C GLY A 31 6.13 0.98 19.76
N TYR A 32 6.92 1.55 20.68
CA TYR A 32 8.22 1.02 21.10
C TYR A 32 8.34 1.04 22.63
N PHE A 33 9.28 0.26 23.17
CA PHE A 33 9.49 0.11 24.61
C PHE A 33 10.77 0.83 25.06
N LYS A 34 10.83 1.23 26.33
CA LYS A 34 12.09 1.67 26.93
C LYS A 34 13.06 0.51 27.01
N LEU A 35 14.31 0.77 26.62
CA LEU A 35 15.39 -0.19 26.74
C LEU A 35 16.01 -0.14 28.12
N ALA A 36 16.20 -1.30 28.74
CA ALA A 36 17.07 -1.53 29.88
C ALA A 36 18.04 -2.70 29.55
N PHE A 37 19.21 -2.72 30.18
CA PHE A 37 20.11 -3.85 30.09
C PHE A 37 20.12 -4.68 31.38
N ASP A 38 20.39 -5.96 31.24
CA ASP A 38 20.55 -6.90 32.36
C ASP A 38 21.71 -6.57 33.28
N ASN A 39 22.64 -5.70 32.83
CA ASN A 39 23.78 -5.21 33.59
C ASN A 39 23.75 -3.69 33.76
N THR A 40 23.83 -3.21 35.00
CA THR A 40 23.78 -1.78 35.35
C THR A 40 24.96 -0.97 34.80
N LYS A 41 26.13 -1.61 34.52
CA LYS A 41 27.30 -0.96 33.92
C LYS A 41 26.99 -0.35 32.53
N ASN A 42 26.05 -0.88 31.82
CA ASN A 42 25.68 -0.45 30.47
C ASN A 42 24.44 0.51 30.44
N SER A 43 24.04 1.02 31.60
CA SER A 43 22.89 1.95 31.71
C SER A 43 23.04 3.23 30.86
N ILE A 44 24.27 3.68 30.59
CA ILE A 44 24.54 4.85 29.74
C ILE A 44 24.12 4.58 28.29
N ASN A 45 24.36 3.39 27.75
CA ASN A 45 23.97 3.00 26.40
C ASN A 45 22.44 2.91 26.29
N ALA A 46 21.76 2.33 27.29
CA ALA A 46 20.30 2.31 27.34
C ALA A 46 19.71 3.73 27.38
N ARG A 47 20.28 4.64 28.20
CA ARG A 47 19.88 6.04 28.25
C ARG A 47 20.07 6.73 26.90
N GLY A 48 21.18 6.46 26.20
CA GLY A 48 21.44 7.00 24.87
C GLY A 48 20.40 6.51 23.83
N ALA A 49 20.08 5.23 23.84
CA ALA A 49 19.04 4.64 22.97
C ALA A 49 17.66 5.25 23.26
N ASN A 50 17.28 5.35 24.53
CA ASN A 50 16.00 5.94 24.94
C ASN A 50 15.93 7.44 24.61
N PHE A 51 17.04 8.19 24.81
CA PHE A 51 17.11 9.59 24.41
C PHE A 51 16.91 9.76 22.91
N ARG A 52 17.58 8.95 22.08
CA ARG A 52 17.44 8.94 20.62
C ARG A 52 15.99 8.63 20.21
N ALA A 53 15.41 7.58 20.76
CA ALA A 53 14.03 7.18 20.45
C ALA A 53 13.03 8.28 20.81
N LYS A 54 13.15 8.86 22.01
CA LYS A 54 12.22 9.88 22.50
C LYS A 54 12.36 11.22 21.77
N ASN A 55 13.59 11.71 21.54
CA ASN A 55 13.81 13.07 21.03
C ASN A 55 13.85 13.13 19.49
N PHE A 56 14.24 12.04 18.84
CA PHE A 56 14.33 11.99 17.37
C PHE A 56 13.32 11.05 16.72
N ASN A 57 12.46 10.38 17.51
CA ASN A 57 11.55 9.35 17.03
C ASN A 57 12.31 8.27 16.22
N LEU A 58 13.41 7.77 16.79
CA LEU A 58 14.27 6.77 16.16
C LEU A 58 14.51 5.59 17.12
N PRO A 59 13.48 4.82 17.50
CA PRO A 59 13.67 3.53 18.15
C PRO A 59 14.23 2.52 17.15
N PHE A 60 14.96 1.52 17.63
CA PHE A 60 15.47 0.44 16.80
C PHE A 60 15.06 -0.92 17.37
N GLY A 61 15.43 -2.01 16.70
CA GLY A 61 14.93 -3.35 16.98
C GLY A 61 15.14 -3.83 18.41
N ASP A 62 16.22 -3.37 19.08
CA ASP A 62 16.49 -3.64 20.49
C ASP A 62 15.45 -3.03 21.46
N GLN A 63 14.68 -2.04 21.00
CA GLN A 63 13.58 -1.43 21.74
C GLN A 63 12.23 -2.08 21.46
N SER A 64 12.21 -3.17 20.67
CA SER A 64 11.00 -3.90 20.31
C SER A 64 9.91 -3.02 19.67
N PHE A 65 9.10 -3.60 18.82
CA PHE A 65 8.03 -2.86 18.14
C PHE A 65 6.68 -3.55 18.35
N LEU A 66 5.66 -2.75 18.64
CA LEU A 66 4.27 -3.16 18.67
C LEU A 66 3.50 -2.33 17.65
N ILE A 67 2.84 -2.99 16.69
CA ILE A 67 2.25 -2.31 15.55
C ILE A 67 1.03 -3.07 15.02
N HIS A 68 0.02 -2.35 14.54
CA HIS A 68 -1.09 -2.97 13.83
C HIS A 68 -0.63 -3.57 12.49
N ARG A 69 -1.08 -4.79 12.15
CA ARG A 69 -0.67 -5.56 10.95
C ARG A 69 -0.78 -4.74 9.66
N ASN A 70 -1.90 -4.03 9.47
CA ASN A 70 -2.09 -3.23 8.26
C ASN A 70 -1.11 -2.07 8.17
N LEU A 71 -0.78 -1.44 9.28
CA LEU A 71 0.23 -0.37 9.32
C LEU A 71 1.64 -0.93 9.04
N PHE A 72 1.99 -2.10 9.58
CA PHE A 72 3.25 -2.78 9.27
C PHE A 72 3.39 -3.05 7.77
N ASN A 73 2.33 -3.55 7.14
CA ASN A 73 2.29 -3.79 5.70
C ASN A 73 2.34 -2.47 4.90
N LEU A 74 1.61 -1.43 5.34
CA LEU A 74 1.63 -0.12 4.69
C LEU A 74 3.02 0.53 4.74
N ILE A 75 3.75 0.44 5.85
CA ILE A 75 5.15 0.93 5.95
C ILE A 75 6.06 0.21 4.96
N GLY A 76 5.81 -1.07 4.68
CA GLY A 76 6.55 -1.89 3.72
C GLY A 76 7.34 -3.03 4.36
N ARG A 77 6.94 -3.49 5.55
CA ARG A 77 7.56 -4.61 6.29
C ARG A 77 9.06 -4.39 6.55
N PHE A 78 9.72 -5.39 7.12
CA PHE A 78 11.18 -5.43 7.15
C PHE A 78 11.73 -5.85 5.79
N ASP A 79 12.83 -5.24 5.38
CA ASP A 79 13.49 -5.57 4.11
C ASP A 79 14.43 -6.77 4.30
N GLU A 80 13.97 -7.94 3.90
CA GLU A 80 14.71 -9.20 4.03
C GLU A 80 15.97 -9.27 3.16
N SER A 81 16.14 -8.38 2.19
CA SER A 81 17.37 -8.28 1.39
C SER A 81 18.52 -7.62 2.14
N LEU A 82 18.26 -7.01 3.30
CA LEU A 82 19.26 -6.36 4.14
C LEU A 82 19.78 -7.34 5.19
N HIS A 83 21.09 -7.56 5.23
CA HIS A 83 21.72 -8.32 6.30
C HIS A 83 21.72 -7.59 7.65
N GLU A 84 21.65 -6.25 7.63
CA GLU A 84 21.65 -5.40 8.82
C GLU A 84 20.93 -4.06 8.55
N GLY A 85 20.22 -3.55 9.56
CA GLY A 85 19.59 -2.23 9.54
C GLY A 85 18.22 -2.23 8.87
N GLU A 86 17.56 -3.38 8.76
CA GLU A 86 16.19 -3.56 8.35
C GLU A 86 15.23 -2.78 9.26
N ASP A 87 15.49 -2.77 10.56
CA ASP A 87 14.78 -2.00 11.57
C ASP A 87 14.96 -0.48 11.38
N HIS A 88 16.19 -0.04 11.06
CA HIS A 88 16.45 1.36 10.73
C HIS A 88 15.69 1.79 9.48
N LYS A 89 15.74 1.00 8.40
CA LYS A 89 15.00 1.27 7.16
C LYS A 89 13.50 1.35 7.43
N PHE A 90 12.97 0.42 8.23
CA PHE A 90 11.57 0.38 8.61
C PHE A 90 11.14 1.67 9.34
N ILE A 91 11.90 2.13 10.33
CA ILE A 91 11.64 3.38 11.05
C ILE A 91 11.70 4.59 10.13
N TRP A 92 12.66 4.66 9.20
CA TRP A 92 12.72 5.76 8.24
C TRP A 92 11.56 5.73 7.25
N ASN A 93 11.09 4.56 6.84
CA ASN A 93 9.88 4.43 6.04
C ASN A 93 8.63 4.90 6.82
N ALA A 94 8.51 4.51 8.10
CA ALA A 94 7.42 4.96 8.97
C ALA A 94 7.42 6.50 9.08
N LYS A 95 8.59 7.11 9.28
CA LYS A 95 8.73 8.57 9.33
C LYS A 95 8.37 9.25 8.01
N SER A 96 8.72 8.69 6.86
CA SER A 96 8.36 9.26 5.56
C SER A 96 6.85 9.25 5.31
N LEU A 97 6.13 8.30 5.92
CA LEU A 97 4.66 8.24 5.94
C LEU A 97 4.05 9.17 7.00
N GLY A 98 4.84 9.77 7.89
CA GLY A 98 4.31 10.57 9.00
C GLY A 98 3.65 9.74 10.10
N VAL A 99 4.02 8.47 10.24
CA VAL A 99 3.54 7.58 11.31
C VAL A 99 3.98 8.12 12.67
N GLU A 100 3.04 8.23 13.59
CA GLU A 100 3.33 8.60 14.97
C GLU A 100 4.02 7.44 15.68
N ILE A 101 5.24 7.70 16.20
CA ILE A 101 6.05 6.74 16.93
C ILE A 101 5.90 7.04 18.42
N LYS A 102 5.34 6.09 19.18
CA LYS A 102 4.91 6.29 20.57
C LYS A 102 5.62 5.36 21.54
N GLU A 103 6.13 5.93 22.63
CA GLU A 103 6.69 5.16 23.74
C GLU A 103 5.59 4.45 24.52
N ILE A 104 5.73 3.14 24.73
CA ILE A 104 4.92 2.34 25.62
C ILE A 104 5.56 2.40 27.02
N THR A 105 4.78 2.64 28.06
CA THR A 105 5.25 2.89 29.43
C THR A 105 5.77 1.64 30.15
N ARG A 106 6.43 0.73 29.42
CA ARG A 106 7.06 -0.48 29.97
C ARG A 106 8.50 -0.58 29.51
N GLU A 107 9.30 -1.28 30.29
CA GLU A 107 10.70 -1.50 29.98
C GLU A 107 10.90 -2.90 29.40
N ILE A 108 11.78 -2.98 28.40
CA ILE A 108 12.30 -4.23 27.87
C ILE A 108 13.73 -4.39 28.32
N VAL A 109 14.06 -5.54 28.89
CA VAL A 109 15.40 -5.85 29.35
C VAL A 109 16.09 -6.73 28.31
N THR A 110 17.17 -6.26 27.73
CA THR A 110 17.96 -7.02 26.74
C THR A 110 19.36 -7.32 27.25
N SER A 111 20.02 -8.29 26.63
CA SER A 111 21.36 -8.70 27.02
C SER A 111 22.40 -7.63 26.70
N SER A 112 23.28 -7.35 27.68
CA SER A 112 24.37 -6.39 27.55
C SER A 112 25.65 -6.96 26.93
N ARG A 113 25.64 -8.25 26.53
CA ARG A 113 26.85 -8.97 26.03
C ARG A 113 27.62 -8.21 24.94
N LYS A 114 26.92 -7.52 24.06
CA LYS A 114 27.54 -6.72 22.99
C LYS A 114 28.40 -5.56 23.48
N TYR A 115 28.25 -5.13 24.71
CA TYR A 115 28.93 -3.97 25.31
C TYR A 115 29.92 -4.35 26.40
N GLU A 116 30.15 -5.66 26.69
CA GLU A 116 31.01 -6.11 27.79
C GLU A 116 32.48 -5.89 27.54
N GLU A 117 32.97 -6.01 26.29
CA GLU A 117 34.41 -5.98 26.00
C GLU A 117 34.98 -4.61 25.62
N ASN A 118 34.17 -3.61 25.17
CA ASN A 118 34.65 -2.28 24.78
C ASN A 118 33.50 -1.24 24.66
N SER A 119 32.87 -0.92 25.76
CA SER A 119 31.65 -0.11 25.83
C SER A 119 31.71 1.24 25.06
N SER A 120 32.81 2.01 25.22
CA SER A 120 32.93 3.33 24.58
C SER A 120 33.14 3.25 23.07
N TRP A 121 33.95 2.29 22.61
CA TRP A 121 34.19 2.07 21.18
C TRP A 121 32.95 1.54 20.46
N GLN A 122 32.24 0.61 21.07
CA GLN A 122 30.98 0.07 20.55
C GLN A 122 29.90 1.16 20.46
N THR A 123 29.80 2.05 21.43
CA THR A 123 28.90 3.19 21.41
C THR A 123 29.21 4.14 20.26
N LEU A 124 30.47 4.47 20.03
CA LEU A 124 30.93 5.33 18.93
C LEU A 124 30.64 4.68 17.56
N LYS A 125 30.91 3.38 17.43
CA LYS A 125 30.61 2.59 16.23
C LYS A 125 29.10 2.55 15.93
N THR A 126 28.28 2.37 16.97
CA THR A 126 26.81 2.38 16.84
C THR A 126 26.31 3.76 16.43
N LEU A 127 26.86 4.84 17.00
CA LEU A 127 26.49 6.21 16.61
C LEU A 127 26.85 6.48 15.14
N PHE A 128 28.06 6.12 14.71
CA PHE A 128 28.48 6.29 13.32
C PHE A 128 27.62 5.45 12.36
N LYS A 129 27.30 4.21 12.72
CA LYS A 129 26.39 3.35 11.97
C LYS A 129 25.00 3.99 11.86
N THR A 130 24.47 4.52 12.96
CA THR A 130 23.17 5.23 12.95
C THR A 130 23.16 6.41 11.99
N LEU A 131 24.23 7.23 11.99
CA LEU A 131 24.34 8.39 11.09
C LEU A 131 24.46 7.98 9.61
N THR A 132 25.24 6.94 9.31
CA THR A 132 25.37 6.44 7.93
C THR A 132 24.07 5.83 7.43
N GLN A 133 23.36 5.07 8.25
CA GLN A 133 22.06 4.49 7.93
C GLN A 133 20.99 5.59 7.80
N ALA A 134 21.03 6.63 8.63
CA ALA A 134 20.14 7.77 8.47
C ALA A 134 20.32 8.45 7.10
N ARG A 135 21.59 8.65 6.67
CA ARG A 135 21.87 9.20 5.32
C ARG A 135 21.37 8.30 4.19
N LYS A 136 21.45 6.98 4.38
CA LYS A 136 21.02 5.97 3.38
C LYS A 136 19.51 5.85 3.29
N PHE A 137 18.81 5.85 4.43
CA PHE A 137 17.39 5.47 4.50
C PHE A 137 16.43 6.64 4.67
N LYS A 138 16.92 7.85 5.05
CA LYS A 138 16.06 9.02 5.17
C LYS A 138 15.41 9.35 3.82
N LYS A 139 14.09 9.42 3.82
CA LYS A 139 13.28 9.76 2.66
C LYS A 139 12.50 11.05 2.89
N GLU A 140 12.06 11.65 1.80
CA GLU A 140 11.08 12.73 1.83
C GLU A 140 9.71 12.22 2.31
N ARG A 141 8.86 13.16 2.74
CA ARG A 141 7.49 12.82 3.13
C ARG A 141 6.71 12.34 1.92
N ILE A 142 5.95 11.25 2.09
CA ILE A 142 5.01 10.77 1.08
C ILE A 142 3.86 11.77 0.95
N LYS A 143 3.59 12.20 -0.28
CA LYS A 143 2.47 13.08 -0.61
C LYS A 143 1.27 12.31 -1.13
N ASN A 144 1.51 11.33 -2.00
CA ASN A 144 0.44 10.59 -2.65
C ASN A 144 0.54 9.09 -2.34
N ILE A 145 -0.60 8.46 -2.08
CA ILE A 145 -0.70 7.00 -2.00
C ILE A 145 -1.59 6.53 -3.15
N TYR A 146 -1.06 5.63 -3.98
CA TYR A 146 -1.77 4.96 -5.05
C TYR A 146 -2.11 3.54 -4.62
N CYS A 147 -3.40 3.25 -4.46
CA CYS A 147 -3.92 1.92 -4.14
C CYS A 147 -4.44 1.25 -5.41
N PHE A 148 -3.79 0.17 -5.83
CA PHE A 148 -4.23 -0.64 -6.96
C PHE A 148 -4.95 -1.88 -6.46
N PHE A 149 -6.24 -1.99 -6.76
CA PHE A 149 -7.06 -3.14 -6.40
C PHE A 149 -6.84 -4.24 -7.44
N MET A 150 -6.20 -5.32 -7.03
CA MET A 150 -5.88 -6.45 -7.90
C MET A 150 -6.59 -7.71 -7.43
N LYS A 151 -7.08 -8.48 -8.39
CA LYS A 151 -7.60 -9.84 -8.16
C LYS A 151 -6.62 -10.86 -8.71
N ASP A 152 -6.63 -12.06 -8.17
CA ASP A 152 -5.89 -13.19 -8.75
C ASP A 152 -6.39 -13.43 -10.18
N PRO A 153 -5.54 -13.30 -11.20
CA PRO A 153 -5.94 -13.47 -12.60
C PRO A 153 -6.42 -14.89 -12.92
N ASN A 154 -5.94 -15.88 -12.16
CA ASN A 154 -6.32 -17.28 -12.33
C ASN A 154 -7.60 -17.65 -11.53
N SER A 155 -8.17 -16.71 -10.77
CA SER A 155 -9.41 -16.93 -10.06
C SER A 155 -10.55 -17.17 -11.04
N LYS A 156 -11.28 -18.25 -10.86
CA LYS A 156 -12.49 -18.55 -11.65
C LYS A 156 -13.58 -17.49 -11.51
N GLU A 157 -13.55 -16.72 -10.46
CA GLU A 157 -14.46 -15.59 -10.21
C GLU A 157 -14.05 -14.34 -10.98
N SER A 158 -12.79 -14.26 -11.42
CA SER A 158 -12.30 -13.15 -12.23
C SER A 158 -12.89 -13.23 -13.63
N LYS A 159 -13.61 -12.16 -14.05
CA LYS A 159 -14.25 -12.04 -15.38
C LYS A 159 -15.13 -13.23 -15.76
N SER A 160 -15.96 -13.69 -14.81
CA SER A 160 -16.80 -14.87 -14.99
C SER A 160 -17.78 -14.74 -16.18
N ARG A 161 -18.30 -13.54 -16.47
CA ARG A 161 -19.16 -13.27 -17.62
C ARG A 161 -18.39 -13.50 -18.92
N LEU A 162 -17.19 -12.92 -19.05
CA LEU A 162 -16.32 -13.09 -20.23
C LEU A 162 -15.92 -14.56 -20.42
N ARG A 163 -15.59 -15.28 -19.32
CA ARG A 163 -15.28 -16.72 -19.34
C ARG A 163 -16.44 -17.54 -19.91
N ASN A 164 -17.65 -17.25 -19.47
CA ASN A 164 -18.86 -17.95 -19.92
C ASN A 164 -19.17 -17.68 -21.40
N GLN A 165 -18.92 -16.44 -21.89
CA GLN A 165 -19.17 -16.07 -23.28
C GLN A 165 -18.12 -16.66 -24.24
N LEU A 166 -16.85 -16.64 -23.86
CA LEU A 166 -15.76 -17.15 -24.70
C LEU A 166 -15.61 -18.69 -24.63
N ASN A 167 -16.07 -19.29 -23.54
CA ASN A 167 -15.88 -20.72 -23.23
C ASN A 167 -14.40 -21.18 -23.32
N ASP A 168 -13.47 -20.25 -23.09
CA ASP A 168 -12.02 -20.44 -23.11
C ASP A 168 -11.38 -19.77 -21.91
N ASN A 169 -11.12 -20.56 -20.87
CA ASN A 169 -10.54 -20.04 -19.62
C ASN A 169 -9.09 -19.58 -19.84
N ASN A 170 -8.31 -20.27 -20.66
CA ASN A 170 -6.90 -19.93 -20.89
C ASN A 170 -6.78 -18.57 -21.58
N LEU A 171 -7.69 -18.28 -22.50
CA LEU A 171 -7.72 -16.98 -23.17
C LEU A 171 -8.00 -15.84 -22.19
N VAL A 172 -8.95 -16.02 -21.27
CA VAL A 172 -9.27 -15.02 -20.28
C VAL A 172 -8.13 -14.85 -19.28
N ASP A 173 -7.43 -15.92 -18.91
CA ASP A 173 -6.24 -15.86 -18.06
C ASP A 173 -5.10 -15.07 -18.74
N GLU A 174 -4.86 -15.30 -20.03
CA GLU A 174 -3.89 -14.54 -20.82
C GLU A 174 -4.28 -13.07 -20.94
N PHE A 175 -5.58 -12.77 -21.17
CA PHE A 175 -6.09 -11.40 -21.19
C PHE A 175 -5.87 -10.70 -19.83
N ASN A 176 -6.23 -11.35 -18.72
CA ASN A 176 -5.98 -10.82 -17.37
C ASN A 176 -4.50 -10.55 -17.12
N LEU A 177 -3.62 -11.41 -17.63
CA LEU A 177 -2.17 -11.21 -17.54
C LEU A 177 -1.72 -9.95 -18.31
N HIS A 178 -2.30 -9.67 -19.48
CA HIS A 178 -2.03 -8.43 -20.22
C HIS A 178 -2.50 -7.20 -19.45
N CYS A 179 -3.70 -7.24 -18.85
CA CYS A 179 -4.20 -6.16 -17.98
C CYS A 179 -3.22 -5.90 -16.82
N LEU A 180 -2.76 -6.94 -16.15
CA LEU A 180 -1.80 -6.80 -15.04
C LEU A 180 -0.43 -6.28 -15.47
N LYS A 181 0.06 -6.60 -16.69
CA LYS A 181 1.27 -6.01 -17.25
C LYS A 181 1.12 -4.51 -17.48
N ILE A 182 -0.07 -4.05 -17.92
CA ILE A 182 -0.39 -2.62 -18.05
C ILE A 182 -0.37 -1.95 -16.67
N VAL A 183 -1.03 -2.54 -15.68
CA VAL A 183 -1.02 -2.02 -14.30
C VAL A 183 0.38 -1.97 -13.72
N LYS A 184 1.19 -3.02 -13.93
CA LYS A 184 2.61 -3.03 -13.53
C LYS A 184 3.36 -1.85 -14.14
N SER A 185 3.19 -1.61 -15.44
CA SER A 185 3.83 -0.48 -16.11
C SER A 185 3.40 0.87 -15.53
N ASN A 186 2.12 1.03 -15.19
CA ASN A 186 1.61 2.22 -14.51
C ASN A 186 2.24 2.39 -13.13
N ILE A 187 2.34 1.30 -12.35
CA ILE A 187 2.98 1.29 -11.03
C ILE A 187 4.44 1.71 -11.13
N GLU A 188 5.20 1.12 -12.05
CA GLU A 188 6.63 1.43 -12.23
C GLU A 188 6.86 2.89 -12.65
N PHE A 189 5.97 3.46 -13.47
CA PHE A 189 6.02 4.88 -13.85
C PHE A 189 5.72 5.81 -12.68
N LEU A 190 4.80 5.43 -11.80
CA LEU A 190 4.36 6.22 -10.65
C LEU A 190 5.28 6.07 -9.44
N ASP A 191 6.16 5.06 -9.41
CA ASP A 191 7.09 4.78 -8.30
C ASP A 191 8.19 5.86 -8.24
N ASN A 192 8.02 6.81 -7.32
CA ASN A 192 8.97 7.88 -7.09
C ASN A 192 9.03 8.28 -5.60
N LYS A 193 9.85 9.29 -5.26
CA LYS A 193 10.11 9.67 -3.87
C LYS A 193 8.90 10.24 -3.12
N GLU A 194 7.95 10.83 -3.82
CA GLU A 194 6.76 11.47 -3.24
C GLU A 194 5.55 10.54 -3.21
N ASN A 195 5.63 9.42 -3.91
CA ASN A 195 4.54 8.46 -4.07
C ASN A 195 4.80 7.17 -3.29
N LYS A 196 3.76 6.64 -2.72
CA LYS A 196 3.71 5.30 -2.15
C LYS A 196 2.75 4.45 -2.95
N ILE A 197 3.23 3.31 -3.43
CA ILE A 197 2.39 2.32 -4.11
C ILE A 197 1.93 1.29 -3.10
N VAL A 198 0.64 1.01 -3.14
CA VAL A 198 -0.03 0.00 -2.31
C VAL A 198 -0.85 -0.91 -3.22
N ILE A 199 -0.59 -2.19 -3.15
CA ILE A 199 -1.39 -3.21 -3.82
C ILE A 199 -2.41 -3.72 -2.82
N VAL A 200 -3.68 -3.67 -3.20
CA VAL A 200 -4.80 -4.15 -2.40
C VAL A 200 -5.35 -5.40 -3.07
N ASN A 201 -5.38 -6.52 -2.36
CA ASN A 201 -5.93 -7.77 -2.84
C ASN A 201 -6.90 -8.38 -1.84
N ASN A 202 -7.80 -9.22 -2.30
CA ASN A 202 -8.79 -9.92 -1.48
C ASN A 202 -8.41 -11.38 -1.18
N SER A 203 -7.34 -11.87 -1.78
CA SER A 203 -6.80 -13.22 -1.60
C SER A 203 -5.27 -13.18 -1.65
N PRO A 204 -4.56 -14.11 -1.01
CA PRO A 204 -3.12 -14.21 -1.12
C PRO A 204 -2.71 -14.42 -2.59
N MET A 205 -1.83 -13.54 -3.12
CA MET A 205 -1.24 -13.63 -4.47
C MET A 205 0.28 -13.38 -4.41
N ASP A 206 0.91 -13.71 -3.29
CA ASP A 206 2.32 -13.35 -3.05
C ASP A 206 3.27 -13.92 -4.13
N ASP A 207 3.11 -15.20 -4.52
CA ASP A 207 3.92 -15.82 -5.57
C ASP A 207 3.72 -15.14 -6.92
N TYR A 208 2.50 -14.74 -7.22
CA TYR A 208 2.17 -14.06 -8.46
C TYR A 208 2.74 -12.65 -8.49
N LEU A 209 2.57 -11.89 -7.41
CA LEU A 209 3.17 -10.56 -7.27
C LEU A 209 4.70 -10.61 -7.32
N HIS A 210 5.30 -11.66 -6.77
CA HIS A 210 6.73 -11.91 -6.88
C HIS A 210 7.15 -12.15 -8.34
N SER A 211 6.43 -12.99 -9.08
CA SER A 211 6.72 -13.26 -10.50
C SER A 211 6.63 -12.01 -11.39
N LEU A 212 5.75 -11.06 -11.02
CA LEU A 212 5.64 -9.76 -11.67
C LEU A 212 6.67 -8.73 -11.19
N GLY A 213 7.48 -9.03 -10.16
CA GLY A 213 8.41 -8.08 -9.55
C GLY A 213 7.71 -6.97 -8.74
N LEU A 214 6.47 -7.22 -8.30
CA LEU A 214 5.64 -6.28 -7.55
C LEU A 214 5.72 -6.48 -6.02
N SER A 215 6.36 -7.55 -5.54
CA SER A 215 6.52 -7.86 -4.11
C SER A 215 7.30 -6.81 -3.32
N LYS A 216 8.04 -5.93 -4.01
CA LYS A 216 8.75 -4.79 -3.39
C LYS A 216 7.83 -3.69 -2.88
N PHE A 217 6.58 -3.65 -3.32
CA PHE A 217 5.58 -2.66 -2.91
C PHE A 217 4.84 -3.10 -1.65
N SER A 218 4.12 -2.18 -1.02
CA SER A 218 3.26 -2.50 0.12
C SER A 218 2.04 -3.28 -0.33
N ILE A 219 1.73 -4.37 0.37
CA ILE A 219 0.60 -5.25 0.06
C ILE A 219 -0.36 -5.23 1.23
N LEU A 220 -1.61 -4.88 0.97
CA LEU A 220 -2.72 -4.95 1.91
C LEU A 220 -3.68 -6.07 1.48
N ASN A 221 -3.75 -7.12 2.28
CA ASN A 221 -4.72 -8.19 2.08
C ASN A 221 -6.03 -7.78 2.79
N ILE A 222 -7.02 -7.35 2.02
CA ILE A 222 -8.31 -6.89 2.50
C ILE A 222 -9.39 -7.80 1.93
N ASN A 223 -9.85 -8.72 2.75
CA ASN A 223 -10.94 -9.64 2.38
C ASN A 223 -12.24 -9.18 3.06
N LYS A 224 -13.10 -8.53 2.30
CA LYS A 224 -14.45 -8.10 2.71
C LYS A 224 -15.49 -8.69 1.78
N ASP A 225 -16.71 -8.73 2.27
CA ASP A 225 -17.89 -9.26 1.58
C ASP A 225 -18.41 -8.35 0.44
N SER A 226 -17.83 -7.15 0.27
CA SER A 226 -18.16 -6.27 -0.86
C SER A 226 -16.96 -5.40 -1.28
N VAL A 227 -16.97 -4.98 -2.55
CA VAL A 227 -15.99 -4.06 -3.15
C VAL A 227 -15.95 -2.74 -2.37
N GLY A 228 -17.11 -2.17 -2.06
CA GLY A 228 -17.22 -0.91 -1.33
C GLY A 228 -16.59 -0.98 0.07
N LYS A 229 -16.80 -2.08 0.80
CA LYS A 229 -16.16 -2.28 2.11
C LYS A 229 -14.65 -2.45 2.00
N SER A 230 -14.17 -3.13 0.95
CA SER A 230 -12.72 -3.25 0.70
C SER A 230 -12.10 -1.90 0.35
N MET A 231 -12.76 -1.10 -0.46
CA MET A 231 -12.32 0.26 -0.79
C MET A 231 -12.31 1.17 0.44
N GLN A 232 -13.35 1.10 1.28
CA GLN A 232 -13.42 1.89 2.51
C GLN A 232 -12.27 1.53 3.46
N GLU A 233 -12.00 0.24 3.67
CA GLU A 233 -10.91 -0.17 4.55
C GLU A 233 -9.53 0.24 4.01
N ALA A 234 -9.28 0.08 2.71
CA ALA A 234 -8.04 0.55 2.10
C ALA A 234 -7.87 2.07 2.25
N TYR A 235 -8.95 2.82 2.04
CA TYR A 235 -8.97 4.26 2.25
C TYR A 235 -8.66 4.62 3.71
N ASP A 236 -9.36 4.01 4.67
CA ASP A 236 -9.20 4.30 6.10
C ASP A 236 -7.78 3.99 6.62
N ILE A 237 -7.13 2.96 6.05
CA ILE A 237 -5.74 2.61 6.37
C ILE A 237 -4.78 3.65 5.78
N CYS A 238 -4.98 4.11 4.55
CA CYS A 238 -4.00 4.88 3.79
C CYS A 238 -4.16 6.41 3.92
N ALA A 239 -5.39 6.92 3.93
CA ALA A 239 -5.69 8.35 3.91
C ALA A 239 -5.04 9.18 5.03
N PRO A 240 -4.85 8.65 6.27
CA PRO A 240 -4.17 9.39 7.34
C PRO A 240 -2.69 9.74 7.03
N PHE A 241 -2.07 9.05 6.08
CA PHE A 241 -0.62 9.08 5.87
C PHE A 241 -0.16 9.78 4.58
N CYS A 242 -1.06 10.40 3.83
CA CYS A 242 -0.74 11.09 2.57
C CYS A 242 -1.51 12.40 2.45
N ASP A 243 -1.10 13.27 1.52
CA ASP A 243 -1.87 14.45 1.18
C ASP A 243 -3.03 14.08 0.25
N ASN A 244 -2.78 13.18 -0.71
CA ASN A 244 -3.77 12.69 -1.66
C ASN A 244 -3.77 11.16 -1.72
N ILE A 245 -4.95 10.56 -1.86
CA ILE A 245 -5.11 9.12 -2.07
C ILE A 245 -5.79 8.87 -3.42
N ILE A 246 -5.30 7.87 -4.13
CA ILE A 246 -5.78 7.42 -5.41
C ILE A 246 -6.16 5.94 -5.28
N LEU A 247 -7.42 5.61 -5.53
CA LEU A 247 -7.93 4.25 -5.58
C LEU A 247 -8.19 3.89 -7.04
N SER A 248 -7.60 2.82 -7.54
CA SER A 248 -7.67 2.43 -8.95
C SER A 248 -7.91 0.92 -9.09
N GLY A 249 -8.82 0.54 -9.98
CA GLY A 249 -8.98 -0.84 -10.44
C GLY A 249 -7.79 -1.32 -11.28
N SER A 250 -7.74 -2.62 -11.54
CA SER A 250 -6.68 -3.27 -12.34
C SER A 250 -7.17 -3.85 -13.66
N ASP A 251 -8.46 -3.78 -13.94
CA ASP A 251 -9.13 -4.39 -15.09
C ASP A 251 -9.55 -3.41 -16.19
N ILE A 252 -8.91 -2.24 -16.20
CA ILE A 252 -9.13 -1.16 -17.16
C ILE A 252 -7.89 -0.98 -18.04
N PRO A 253 -7.75 -1.70 -19.16
CA PRO A 253 -6.56 -1.61 -20.03
C PRO A 253 -6.30 -0.23 -20.63
N GLU A 254 -7.32 0.60 -20.74
CA GLU A 254 -7.23 1.96 -21.27
C GLU A 254 -6.62 2.96 -20.28
N LEU A 255 -6.62 2.64 -18.98
CA LEU A 255 -6.14 3.54 -17.93
C LEU A 255 -4.60 3.60 -17.90
N THR A 256 -4.06 4.79 -18.02
CA THR A 256 -2.61 5.04 -18.09
C THR A 256 -2.10 5.75 -16.83
N ALA A 257 -0.81 5.59 -16.55
CA ALA A 257 -0.13 6.30 -15.46
C ALA A 257 -0.23 7.84 -15.60
N ASN A 258 -0.25 8.36 -16.84
CA ASN A 258 -0.43 9.81 -17.08
C ASN A 258 -1.83 10.27 -16.65
N GLN A 259 -2.88 9.51 -16.96
CA GLN A 259 -4.24 9.84 -16.50
C GLN A 259 -4.34 9.81 -14.98
N LEU A 260 -3.74 8.80 -14.32
CA LEU A 260 -3.68 8.73 -12.86
C LEU A 260 -2.92 9.91 -12.25
N LYS A 261 -1.79 10.31 -12.82
CA LYS A 261 -1.03 11.48 -12.39
C LYS A 261 -1.78 12.79 -12.64
N ASP A 262 -2.40 12.92 -13.79
CA ASP A 262 -3.12 14.13 -14.18
C ASP A 262 -4.39 14.34 -13.36
N SER A 263 -5.00 13.25 -12.87
CA SER A 263 -6.17 13.31 -11.98
C SER A 263 -5.91 14.14 -10.71
N LEU A 264 -4.67 14.18 -10.21
CA LEU A 264 -4.27 15.01 -9.07
C LEU A 264 -4.41 16.52 -9.33
N LYS A 265 -4.31 16.97 -10.59
CA LYS A 265 -4.42 18.40 -10.95
C LYS A 265 -5.81 18.96 -10.64
N TYR A 266 -6.84 18.11 -10.71
CA TYR A 266 -8.22 18.51 -10.43
C TYR A 266 -8.49 18.79 -8.96
N LEU A 267 -7.65 18.28 -8.04
CA LEU A 267 -7.78 18.54 -6.61
C LEU A 267 -7.49 20.00 -6.22
N SER A 268 -6.94 20.80 -7.13
CA SER A 268 -6.81 22.24 -6.94
C SER A 268 -8.15 22.96 -6.92
N SER A 269 -9.17 22.45 -7.63
CA SER A 269 -10.50 23.06 -7.79
C SER A 269 -11.64 22.21 -7.21
N SER A 270 -11.36 20.99 -6.74
CA SER A 270 -12.36 20.10 -6.15
C SER A 270 -11.74 19.34 -4.95
N ASP A 271 -12.57 18.69 -4.16
CA ASP A 271 -12.09 17.85 -3.05
C ASP A 271 -11.78 16.44 -3.52
N SER A 272 -12.46 16.02 -4.59
CA SER A 272 -12.26 14.69 -5.18
C SER A 272 -12.39 14.76 -6.71
N TYR A 273 -11.84 13.76 -7.37
CA TYR A 273 -11.98 13.55 -8.81
C TYR A 273 -12.23 12.07 -9.09
N ILE A 274 -13.09 11.77 -10.06
CA ILE A 274 -13.51 10.42 -10.39
C ILE A 274 -13.48 10.18 -11.90
N ILE A 275 -12.95 9.03 -12.32
CA ILE A 275 -13.00 8.57 -13.70
C ILE A 275 -14.05 7.49 -13.79
N GLY A 276 -15.12 7.79 -14.54
CA GLY A 276 -16.25 6.88 -14.74
C GLY A 276 -15.96 5.78 -15.76
N THR A 277 -16.76 4.71 -15.69
CA THR A 277 -16.79 3.63 -16.67
C THR A 277 -18.12 3.63 -17.45
N ASP A 278 -18.16 2.97 -18.61
CA ASP A 278 -19.31 2.98 -19.50
C ASP A 278 -20.52 2.26 -18.91
N ASP A 279 -20.29 1.28 -18.06
CA ASP A 279 -21.30 0.52 -17.32
C ASP A 279 -21.99 1.31 -16.17
N GLY A 280 -21.59 2.57 -15.95
CA GLY A 280 -22.13 3.43 -14.88
C GLY A 280 -21.38 3.33 -13.55
N GLY A 281 -20.27 2.59 -13.52
CA GLY A 281 -19.31 2.52 -12.42
C GLY A 281 -18.21 3.58 -12.49
N PHE A 282 -17.12 3.32 -11.81
CA PHE A 282 -15.89 4.12 -11.89
C PHE A 282 -14.65 3.22 -11.70
N CYS A 283 -13.56 3.59 -12.37
CA CYS A 283 -12.29 2.85 -12.32
C CYS A 283 -11.21 3.54 -11.50
N CYS A 284 -11.36 4.83 -11.24
CA CYS A 284 -10.40 5.60 -10.46
C CYS A 284 -11.12 6.66 -9.63
N PHE A 285 -10.77 6.72 -8.36
CA PHE A 285 -11.20 7.77 -7.44
C PHE A 285 -9.99 8.41 -6.77
N VAL A 286 -9.95 9.73 -6.77
CA VAL A 286 -8.85 10.53 -6.24
C VAL A 286 -9.41 11.56 -5.26
N THR A 287 -8.81 11.67 -4.08
CA THR A 287 -9.25 12.66 -3.09
C THR A 287 -8.12 13.17 -2.20
N LYS A 288 -8.26 14.41 -1.73
CA LYS A 288 -7.44 15.03 -0.67
C LYS A 288 -8.10 14.95 0.71
N LEU A 289 -9.35 14.50 0.80
CA LEU A 289 -10.08 14.37 2.06
C LEU A 289 -9.48 13.28 2.93
N LYS A 290 -9.53 13.47 4.25
CA LYS A 290 -8.98 12.53 5.24
C LYS A 290 -10.05 11.75 5.99
N ASN A 291 -11.29 12.11 5.79
CA ASN A 291 -12.44 11.44 6.38
C ASN A 291 -13.56 11.37 5.33
N LEU A 292 -13.78 10.18 4.81
CA LEU A 292 -14.91 9.82 3.96
C LEU A 292 -15.77 8.80 4.72
N GLU A 293 -16.66 9.29 5.57
CA GLU A 293 -17.48 8.43 6.44
C GLU A 293 -18.34 7.44 5.65
N ASN A 294 -17.81 6.22 5.47
CA ASN A 294 -18.50 5.08 4.86
C ASN A 294 -19.07 5.34 3.45
N VAL A 295 -18.53 6.30 2.70
CA VAL A 295 -19.05 6.65 1.36
C VAL A 295 -19.03 5.44 0.44
N PHE A 296 -17.90 4.72 0.40
CA PHE A 296 -17.76 3.54 -0.46
C PHE A 296 -18.72 2.40 -0.09
N SER A 297 -18.99 2.20 1.19
CA SER A 297 -19.84 1.11 1.67
C SER A 297 -21.34 1.43 1.60
N ARG A 298 -21.73 2.69 1.32
CA ARG A 298 -23.12 3.11 1.14
C ARG A 298 -23.64 2.92 -0.28
N VAL A 299 -22.74 2.84 -1.25
CA VAL A 299 -23.09 2.68 -2.67
C VAL A 299 -23.40 1.22 -2.97
N ASP A 300 -24.46 0.98 -3.74
CA ASP A 300 -24.81 -0.33 -4.26
C ASP A 300 -24.09 -0.58 -5.60
N TYR A 301 -23.02 -1.35 -5.55
CA TYR A 301 -22.19 -1.69 -6.71
C TYR A 301 -22.84 -2.70 -7.68
N SER A 302 -24.05 -3.16 -7.42
CA SER A 302 -24.79 -4.06 -8.32
C SER A 302 -25.61 -3.31 -9.38
N THR A 303 -25.65 -1.97 -9.31
CA THR A 303 -26.45 -1.11 -10.20
C THR A 303 -25.59 -0.40 -11.25
N ASN A 304 -26.21 0.11 -12.30
CA ASN A 304 -25.56 0.98 -13.29
C ASN A 304 -25.54 2.47 -12.91
N HIS A 305 -25.87 2.80 -11.65
CA HIS A 305 -25.91 4.17 -11.09
C HIS A 305 -24.83 4.43 -10.04
N VAL A 306 -23.86 3.53 -9.89
CA VAL A 306 -22.78 3.60 -8.90
C VAL A 306 -22.10 4.95 -8.88
N LEU A 307 -21.71 5.46 -10.04
CA LEU A 307 -21.03 6.75 -10.19
C LEU A 307 -21.92 7.92 -9.73
N GLU A 308 -23.19 7.91 -10.11
CA GLU A 308 -24.14 8.97 -9.76
C GLU A 308 -24.44 8.97 -8.26
N ASP A 309 -24.66 7.80 -7.69
CA ASP A 309 -24.88 7.65 -6.26
C ASP A 309 -23.66 8.06 -5.44
N PHE A 310 -22.47 7.69 -5.91
CA PHE A 310 -21.22 8.11 -5.27
C PHE A 310 -21.08 9.63 -5.26
N ILE A 311 -21.27 10.31 -6.38
CA ILE A 311 -21.20 11.78 -6.49
C ILE A 311 -22.26 12.45 -5.61
N ARG A 312 -23.43 11.84 -5.48
CA ARG A 312 -24.52 12.34 -4.60
C ARG A 312 -24.13 12.30 -3.12
N TYR A 313 -23.36 11.28 -2.68
CA TYR A 313 -22.85 11.20 -1.32
C TYR A 313 -21.58 12.06 -1.10
N GLN A 314 -20.80 12.29 -2.13
CA GLN A 314 -19.54 13.04 -2.06
C GLN A 314 -19.65 14.34 -2.86
N TYR A 315 -20.10 15.39 -2.19
CA TYR A 315 -20.17 16.74 -2.75
C TYR A 315 -18.79 17.24 -3.18
N ASN A 316 -18.74 18.17 -4.14
CA ASN A 316 -17.51 18.74 -4.68
C ASN A 316 -16.56 17.70 -5.31
N THR A 317 -17.14 16.65 -5.89
CA THR A 317 -16.44 15.68 -6.73
C THR A 317 -16.54 16.08 -8.20
N LYS A 318 -15.39 16.29 -8.85
CA LYS A 318 -15.32 16.50 -10.28
C LYS A 318 -15.28 15.17 -11.01
N LYS A 319 -16.09 15.00 -12.03
CA LYS A 319 -16.12 13.84 -12.92
C LYS A 319 -15.22 14.06 -14.13
N SER A 320 -14.61 13.00 -14.66
CA SER A 320 -13.92 13.04 -15.96
C SER A 320 -14.88 13.39 -17.11
N ASP A 321 -14.34 14.07 -18.12
CA ASP A 321 -15.06 14.38 -19.36
C ASP A 321 -15.09 13.17 -20.32
N PHE A 322 -14.42 12.08 -19.96
CA PHE A 322 -14.37 10.81 -20.69
C PHE A 322 -14.71 9.64 -19.76
N LYS A 323 -15.06 8.52 -20.34
CA LYS A 323 -15.26 7.25 -19.66
C LYS A 323 -14.27 6.22 -20.22
N LEU A 324 -14.03 5.16 -19.46
CA LEU A 324 -13.20 4.03 -19.86
C LEU A 324 -14.02 2.74 -19.79
N VAL A 325 -13.58 1.73 -20.52
CA VAL A 325 -14.28 0.44 -20.53
C VAL A 325 -13.74 -0.46 -19.41
N ASP A 326 -14.65 -0.90 -18.53
CA ASP A 326 -14.39 -2.03 -17.63
C ASP A 326 -14.75 -3.32 -18.38
N VAL A 327 -13.75 -4.13 -18.68
CA VAL A 327 -13.90 -5.28 -19.57
C VAL A 327 -14.43 -6.49 -18.80
N ASP A 328 -15.74 -6.66 -18.75
CA ASP A 328 -16.40 -7.80 -18.09
C ASP A 328 -17.08 -8.76 -19.05
N THR A 329 -17.38 -8.32 -20.28
CA THR A 329 -18.08 -9.07 -21.32
C THR A 329 -17.32 -9.05 -22.64
N LEU A 330 -17.78 -9.82 -23.64
CA LEU A 330 -17.22 -9.80 -24.99
C LEU A 330 -17.45 -8.45 -25.68
N ASP A 331 -18.61 -7.82 -25.46
CA ASP A 331 -18.92 -6.50 -26.02
C ASP A 331 -18.01 -5.43 -25.42
N ASP A 332 -17.69 -5.52 -24.13
CA ASP A 332 -16.71 -4.62 -23.48
C ASP A 332 -15.31 -4.83 -24.06
N LEU A 333 -14.91 -6.09 -24.28
CA LEU A 333 -13.62 -6.42 -24.90
C LEU A 333 -13.51 -5.79 -26.28
N GLN A 334 -14.56 -5.88 -27.10
CA GLN A 334 -14.62 -5.28 -28.42
C GLN A 334 -14.59 -3.75 -28.34
N SER A 335 -15.35 -3.15 -27.45
CA SER A 335 -15.38 -1.69 -27.25
C SER A 335 -14.00 -1.17 -26.82
N MET A 336 -13.34 -1.81 -25.87
CA MET A 336 -11.99 -1.48 -25.42
C MET A 336 -10.96 -1.62 -26.58
N TYR A 337 -11.05 -2.69 -27.36
CA TYR A 337 -10.18 -2.89 -28.53
C TYR A 337 -10.36 -1.76 -29.55
N GLU A 338 -11.59 -1.41 -29.93
CA GLU A 338 -11.91 -0.30 -30.82
C GLU A 338 -11.36 1.04 -30.30
N ASN A 339 -11.48 1.29 -29.00
CA ASN A 339 -10.98 2.49 -28.35
C ASN A 339 -9.44 2.57 -28.37
N LEU A 340 -8.74 1.44 -28.34
CA LEU A 340 -7.27 1.41 -28.26
C LEU A 340 -6.60 1.32 -29.63
N LYS A 341 -7.13 0.52 -30.59
CA LYS A 341 -6.42 0.17 -31.83
C LYS A 341 -5.92 1.37 -32.63
N ASP A 342 -6.69 2.46 -32.64
CA ASP A 342 -6.38 3.67 -33.41
C ASP A 342 -5.79 4.82 -32.55
N LYS A 343 -5.52 4.59 -31.27
CA LYS A 343 -4.90 5.61 -30.41
C LYS A 343 -3.46 5.89 -30.84
N PRO A 344 -3.09 7.17 -31.08
CA PRO A 344 -1.74 7.53 -31.55
C PRO A 344 -0.66 7.31 -30.49
N THR A 345 -1.05 7.25 -29.22
CA THR A 345 -0.12 7.14 -28.07
C THR A 345 -0.47 5.94 -27.19
N LEU A 346 -0.07 4.75 -27.61
CA LEU A 346 -0.18 3.53 -26.79
C LEU A 346 1.12 3.27 -26.03
N THR A 347 0.99 2.75 -24.82
CA THR A 347 2.11 2.11 -24.12
C THR A 347 2.52 0.80 -24.83
N GLN A 348 3.72 0.29 -24.56
CA GLN A 348 4.12 -0.99 -25.14
C GLN A 348 3.18 -2.12 -24.73
N GLN A 349 2.74 -2.12 -23.46
CA GLN A 349 1.85 -3.14 -22.92
C GLN A 349 0.45 -3.09 -23.55
N GLN A 350 -0.05 -1.89 -23.90
CA GLN A 350 -1.31 -1.75 -24.64
C GLN A 350 -1.16 -2.27 -26.09
N ARG A 351 -0.03 -1.98 -26.76
CA ARG A 351 0.28 -2.58 -28.09
C ARG A 351 0.34 -4.10 -28.04
N ASP A 352 0.98 -4.66 -27.01
CA ASP A 352 1.07 -6.10 -26.83
C ASP A 352 -0.32 -6.73 -26.62
N LEU A 353 -1.21 -6.04 -25.89
CA LEU A 353 -2.60 -6.47 -25.72
C LEU A 353 -3.38 -6.45 -27.05
N ILE A 354 -3.28 -5.37 -27.84
CA ILE A 354 -3.92 -5.30 -29.15
C ILE A 354 -3.43 -6.44 -30.07
N GLN A 355 -2.11 -6.66 -30.15
CA GLN A 355 -1.56 -7.77 -30.94
C GLN A 355 -2.01 -9.14 -30.47
N PHE A 356 -2.21 -9.31 -29.17
CA PHE A 356 -2.77 -10.54 -28.60
C PHE A 356 -4.20 -10.77 -29.08
N ILE A 357 -5.05 -9.75 -29.06
CA ILE A 357 -6.44 -9.82 -29.52
C ILE A 357 -6.50 -10.08 -31.03
N ASP A 358 -5.71 -9.35 -31.85
CA ASP A 358 -5.64 -9.51 -33.32
C ASP A 358 -5.33 -10.95 -33.73
N LYS A 359 -4.34 -11.59 -33.07
CA LYS A 359 -3.95 -12.96 -33.36
C LYS A 359 -5.04 -13.98 -33.10
N ARG A 360 -6.01 -13.67 -32.25
CA ARG A 360 -7.07 -14.58 -31.81
C ARG A 360 -8.39 -14.36 -32.55
N LYS A 361 -8.49 -13.34 -33.44
CA LYS A 361 -9.69 -12.99 -34.24
C LYS A 361 -10.95 -12.76 -33.40
N TYR A 362 -10.80 -12.17 -32.22
CA TYR A 362 -11.93 -11.83 -31.31
C TYR A 362 -12.32 -10.34 -31.38
N ALA A 363 -11.82 -9.61 -32.35
CA ALA A 363 -12.19 -8.22 -32.63
C ALA A 363 -13.15 -8.12 -33.81
#